data_db2ad1fd3e50341f55158fcf53f20102
#
_entry.id   db2ad1fd3e50341f55158fcf53f20102
#
_cell.length_a   1.000
_cell.length_b   1.000
_cell.length_c   1.000
_cell.angle_alpha   90.00
_cell.angle_beta   90.00
_cell.angle_gamma   90.00
#
_symmetry.space_group_name_H-M   'P 1'
#
loop_
_entity.id
_entity.type
_entity.pdbx_description
1 polymer ?
#
loop_
_entity_poly.entity_id
_entity_poly.type
_entity_poly.pdbx_seq_one_letter_code
_entity_poly.pdbx_strand_id
1 'polypeptide(L)'
;DLALPLRIYLSAALKACEGGVARSHIVPFAVDGSVLLEFFLHDGVGTMVVEETLEALREATIDDVGGILALIQPLEADGTLVKRDRALIEAEIGNFTVIEHDQVIFGCAAMYAFPEERMAEMACLAVNPTVQSQGDGERLLQRIEQRAREAGITRLFVLTTRTAHWFLKRGFVMGSVDDLPGSRRNLYNWQRR
;
A
#
# COMPACT_ATOMS: atom_id res chain seq x y z
N ASP A 1 5.52 29.55 11.90
CA ASP A 1 4.85 29.92 13.16
C ASP A 1 3.34 29.84 12.98
N LEU A 2 2.69 28.94 13.74
CA LEU A 2 1.23 28.81 13.75
C LEU A 2 0.60 29.99 14.49
N ALA A 3 -0.55 30.49 14.00
CA ALA A 3 -1.31 31.52 14.67
C ALA A 3 -1.72 31.10 16.09
N LEU A 4 -1.73 32.04 17.04
CA LEU A 4 -1.99 31.75 18.45
C LEU A 4 -3.30 30.98 18.72
N PRO A 5 -4.44 31.29 18.07
CA PRO A 5 -5.68 30.52 18.27
C PRO A 5 -5.53 29.05 17.85
N LEU A 6 -4.87 28.77 16.72
CA LEU A 6 -4.66 27.40 16.24
C LEU A 6 -3.77 26.59 17.19
N ARG A 7 -2.77 27.22 17.82
CA ARG A 7 -1.92 26.58 18.83
C ARG A 7 -2.72 26.15 20.06
N ILE A 8 -3.68 26.97 20.48
CA ILE A 8 -4.55 26.65 21.63
C ILE A 8 -5.43 25.44 21.32
N TYR A 9 -6.06 25.43 20.13
CA TYR A 9 -6.93 24.31 19.72
C TYR A 9 -6.14 23.01 19.54
N LEU A 10 -4.97 23.07 18.90
CA LEU A 10 -4.09 21.90 18.77
C LEU A 10 -3.63 21.37 20.14
N SER A 11 -3.24 22.24 21.05
CA SER A 11 -2.85 21.82 22.41
C SER A 11 -4.00 21.19 23.17
N ALA A 12 -5.23 21.70 23.02
CA ALA A 12 -6.42 21.11 23.65
C ALA A 12 -6.76 19.74 23.03
N ALA A 13 -6.70 19.61 21.70
CA ALA A 13 -6.93 18.37 21.00
C ALA A 13 -5.91 17.28 21.36
N LEU A 14 -4.61 17.64 21.45
CA LEU A 14 -3.56 16.72 21.91
C LEU A 14 -3.82 16.22 23.31
N LYS A 15 -4.10 17.13 24.27
CA LYS A 15 -4.41 16.74 25.65
C LYS A 15 -5.66 15.83 25.75
N ALA A 16 -6.65 16.05 24.90
CA ALA A 16 -7.83 15.20 24.86
C ALA A 16 -7.46 13.78 24.41
N CYS A 17 -6.65 13.64 23.35
CA CYS A 17 -6.19 12.34 22.86
C CYS A 17 -5.28 11.65 23.89
N GLU A 18 -4.32 12.36 24.49
CA GLU A 18 -3.48 11.85 25.60
C GLU A 18 -4.33 11.39 26.80
N GLY A 19 -5.52 11.99 26.97
CA GLY A 19 -6.50 11.60 28.00
C GLY A 19 -7.45 10.48 27.61
N GLY A 20 -7.22 9.81 26.46
CA GLY A 20 -8.00 8.64 26.00
C GLY A 20 -9.13 8.97 25.02
N VAL A 21 -9.21 10.17 24.47
CA VAL A 21 -10.13 10.49 23.37
C VAL A 21 -9.52 9.96 22.08
N ALA A 22 -10.18 9.03 21.41
CA ALA A 22 -9.65 8.36 20.22
C ALA A 22 -9.32 9.34 19.09
N ARG A 23 -10.16 10.35 18.85
CA ARG A 23 -10.00 11.35 17.78
C ARG A 23 -10.53 12.71 18.24
N SER A 24 -9.79 13.77 17.92
CA SER A 24 -10.20 15.17 18.12
C SER A 24 -10.13 15.90 16.79
N HIS A 25 -11.20 16.59 16.40
CA HIS A 25 -11.30 17.30 15.13
C HIS A 25 -11.36 18.81 15.38
N ILE A 26 -10.57 19.56 14.63
CA ILE A 26 -10.59 21.03 14.59
C ILE A 26 -11.16 21.41 13.24
N VAL A 27 -12.42 21.84 13.21
CA VAL A 27 -13.14 22.16 11.97
C VAL A 27 -13.24 23.68 11.75
N PRO A 28 -13.16 24.16 10.49
CA PRO A 28 -13.24 25.58 10.19
C PRO A 28 -14.69 26.09 10.39
N PHE A 29 -14.84 27.12 11.21
CA PHE A 29 -16.16 27.75 11.47
C PHE A 29 -16.72 28.44 10.23
N ALA A 30 -15.85 28.98 9.36
CA ALA A 30 -16.25 29.74 8.17
C ALA A 30 -16.77 28.88 7.00
N VAL A 31 -16.64 27.55 7.08
CA VAL A 31 -17.14 26.63 6.04
C VAL A 31 -18.51 26.14 6.44
N ASP A 32 -19.52 26.45 5.63
CA ASP A 32 -20.89 25.98 5.86
C ASP A 32 -20.95 24.45 5.78
N GLY A 33 -21.60 23.83 6.76
CA GLY A 33 -21.66 22.38 6.85
C GLY A 33 -20.35 21.68 7.21
N SER A 34 -19.34 22.41 7.69
CA SER A 34 -17.98 21.86 7.97
C SER A 34 -17.99 20.59 8.83
N VAL A 35 -18.88 20.51 9.84
CA VAL A 35 -19.00 19.31 10.68
C VAL A 35 -19.49 18.10 9.87
N LEU A 36 -20.49 18.30 8.98
CA LEU A 36 -20.98 17.22 8.12
C LEU A 36 -19.91 16.79 7.12
N LEU A 37 -19.21 17.75 6.50
CA LEU A 37 -18.14 17.46 5.56
C LEU A 37 -17.00 16.67 6.26
N GLU A 38 -16.64 17.04 7.49
CA GLU A 38 -15.63 16.33 8.27
C GLU A 38 -16.00 14.87 8.57
N PHE A 39 -17.29 14.57 8.82
CA PHE A 39 -17.72 13.22 9.14
C PHE A 39 -18.09 12.37 7.92
N PHE A 40 -18.46 12.97 6.80
CA PHE A 40 -18.95 12.23 5.63
C PHE A 40 -17.98 12.22 4.45
N LEU A 41 -16.95 13.08 4.43
CA LEU A 41 -15.89 13.00 3.44
C LEU A 41 -14.66 12.32 4.03
N HIS A 42 -14.02 11.46 3.24
CA HIS A 42 -12.79 10.77 3.68
C HIS A 42 -11.69 11.76 4.10
N ASP A 43 -11.44 12.78 3.29
CA ASP A 43 -10.38 13.77 3.55
C ASP A 43 -10.79 14.86 4.54
N GLY A 44 -12.09 14.93 4.88
CA GLY A 44 -12.62 15.97 5.75
C GLY A 44 -12.38 17.40 5.23
N VAL A 45 -12.53 18.38 6.10
CA VAL A 45 -12.24 19.81 5.82
C VAL A 45 -11.45 20.47 6.94
N GLY A 46 -11.15 19.72 7.99
CA GLY A 46 -10.51 20.18 9.22
C GLY A 46 -9.10 19.62 9.44
N THR A 47 -8.74 19.57 10.69
CA THR A 47 -7.52 18.91 11.18
C THR A 47 -7.92 17.88 12.22
N MET A 48 -7.56 16.63 11.97
CA MET A 48 -7.75 15.55 12.92
C MET A 48 -6.48 15.33 13.75
N VAL A 49 -6.66 15.14 15.06
CA VAL A 49 -5.61 14.76 16.01
C VAL A 49 -5.96 13.40 16.58
N VAL A 50 -5.03 12.47 16.56
CA VAL A 50 -5.17 11.10 17.06
C VAL A 50 -3.94 10.73 17.88
N GLU A 51 -4.09 9.80 18.81
CA GLU A 51 -2.96 9.27 19.60
C GLU A 51 -2.17 8.23 18.81
N GLU A 52 -2.87 7.41 18.02
CA GLU A 52 -2.26 6.34 17.23
C GLU A 52 -2.13 6.72 15.75
N THR A 53 -1.17 6.13 15.09
CA THR A 53 -1.07 6.21 13.62
C THR A 53 -2.28 5.53 13.00
N LEU A 54 -3.07 6.26 12.22
CA LEU A 54 -4.18 5.70 11.44
C LEU A 54 -3.71 4.79 10.31
N GLU A 55 -2.42 4.77 10.06
CA GLU A 55 -1.80 4.03 9.00
C GLU A 55 -1.25 2.69 9.51
N ALA A 56 -1.64 1.60 8.85
CA ALA A 56 -1.16 0.26 9.13
C ALA A 56 -0.51 -0.35 7.88
N LEU A 57 0.72 -0.84 8.03
CA LEU A 57 1.37 -1.74 7.07
C LEU A 57 1.21 -3.17 7.60
N ARG A 58 0.35 -3.95 6.99
CA ARG A 58 -0.06 -5.28 7.48
C ARG A 58 -0.34 -6.27 6.34
N GLU A 59 -0.45 -7.53 6.71
CA GLU A 59 -0.96 -8.55 5.79
C GLU A 59 -2.44 -8.29 5.48
N ALA A 60 -2.82 -8.55 4.22
CA ALA A 60 -4.19 -8.35 3.78
C ALA A 60 -5.13 -9.43 4.31
N THR A 61 -6.37 -9.05 4.50
CA THR A 61 -7.50 -9.92 4.86
C THR A 61 -8.55 -9.94 3.75
N ILE A 62 -9.53 -10.81 3.87
CA ILE A 62 -10.61 -10.90 2.87
C ILE A 62 -11.39 -9.59 2.71
N ASP A 63 -11.46 -8.78 3.76
CA ASP A 63 -12.16 -7.50 3.76
C ASP A 63 -11.45 -6.45 2.87
N ASP A 64 -10.14 -6.62 2.65
CA ASP A 64 -9.33 -5.70 1.84
C ASP A 64 -9.48 -5.91 0.32
N VAL A 65 -10.09 -7.01 -0.12
CA VAL A 65 -10.20 -7.36 -1.55
C VAL A 65 -10.82 -6.23 -2.37
N GLY A 66 -11.87 -5.58 -1.84
CA GLY A 66 -12.50 -4.45 -2.52
C GLY A 66 -11.57 -3.26 -2.71
N GLY A 67 -10.82 -2.91 -1.67
CA GLY A 67 -9.83 -1.82 -1.69
C GLY A 67 -8.65 -2.13 -2.61
N ILE A 68 -8.13 -3.36 -2.58
CA ILE A 68 -7.06 -3.82 -3.48
C ILE A 68 -7.52 -3.71 -4.93
N LEU A 69 -8.71 -4.21 -5.27
CA LEU A 69 -9.26 -4.12 -6.63
C LEU A 69 -9.38 -2.67 -7.10
N ALA A 70 -9.96 -1.80 -6.28
CA ALA A 70 -10.09 -0.38 -6.60
C ALA A 70 -8.74 0.28 -6.89
N LEU A 71 -7.71 -0.09 -6.13
CA LEU A 71 -6.34 0.43 -6.29
C LEU A 71 -5.67 -0.07 -7.57
N ILE A 72 -5.84 -1.35 -7.95
CA ILE A 72 -5.13 -1.95 -9.08
C ILE A 72 -5.85 -1.78 -10.42
N GLN A 73 -7.18 -1.63 -10.44
CA GLN A 73 -7.97 -1.52 -11.68
C GLN A 73 -7.45 -0.47 -12.67
N PRO A 74 -7.09 0.76 -12.27
CA PRO A 74 -6.52 1.75 -13.20
C PRO A 74 -5.21 1.27 -13.84
N LEU A 75 -4.35 0.58 -13.06
CA LEU A 75 -3.07 0.04 -13.50
C LEU A 75 -3.21 -1.20 -14.38
N GLU A 76 -4.29 -1.94 -14.22
CA GLU A 76 -4.66 -3.03 -15.13
C GLU A 76 -5.20 -2.49 -16.46
N ALA A 77 -6.02 -1.43 -16.40
CA ALA A 77 -6.60 -0.81 -17.58
C ALA A 77 -5.54 -0.18 -18.51
N ASP A 78 -4.48 0.41 -17.92
CA ASP A 78 -3.37 0.98 -18.70
C ASP A 78 -2.27 -0.04 -19.06
N GLY A 79 -2.43 -1.31 -18.62
CA GLY A 79 -1.51 -2.41 -18.91
C GLY A 79 -0.24 -2.43 -18.05
N THR A 80 -0.16 -1.63 -17.00
CA THR A 80 0.96 -1.66 -16.04
C THR A 80 0.93 -2.95 -15.22
N LEU A 81 -0.23 -3.37 -14.74
CA LEU A 81 -0.43 -4.64 -14.05
C LEU A 81 -1.14 -5.67 -14.94
N VAL A 82 -0.95 -6.95 -14.61
CA VAL A 82 -1.73 -8.06 -15.17
C VAL A 82 -3.11 -8.05 -14.53
N LYS A 83 -4.14 -8.19 -15.35
CA LYS A 83 -5.53 -8.26 -14.89
C LYS A 83 -5.72 -9.46 -13.95
N ARG A 84 -6.37 -9.21 -12.81
CA ARG A 84 -6.78 -10.21 -11.82
C ARG A 84 -8.27 -10.05 -11.53
N ASP A 85 -8.98 -11.15 -11.53
CA ASP A 85 -10.36 -11.12 -11.09
C ASP A 85 -10.47 -11.20 -9.56
N ARG A 86 -11.65 -10.89 -9.06
CA ARG A 86 -11.94 -10.91 -7.62
C ARG A 86 -11.67 -12.27 -6.98
N ALA A 87 -12.10 -13.34 -7.64
CA ALA A 87 -11.97 -14.70 -7.12
C ALA A 87 -10.50 -15.10 -6.96
N LEU A 88 -9.63 -14.67 -7.89
CA LEU A 88 -8.19 -14.91 -7.78
C LEU A 88 -7.58 -14.17 -6.58
N ILE A 89 -7.93 -12.90 -6.37
CA ILE A 89 -7.41 -12.13 -5.23
C ILE A 89 -7.92 -12.72 -3.91
N GLU A 90 -9.19 -13.11 -3.84
CA GLU A 90 -9.77 -13.78 -2.66
C GLU A 90 -9.03 -15.09 -2.33
N ALA A 91 -8.74 -15.91 -3.34
CA ALA A 91 -8.03 -17.18 -3.16
C ALA A 91 -6.57 -16.98 -2.72
N GLU A 92 -5.94 -15.88 -3.14
CA GLU A 92 -4.53 -15.59 -2.91
C GLU A 92 -4.29 -14.48 -1.88
N ILE A 93 -5.30 -14.08 -1.11
CA ILE A 93 -5.26 -12.91 -0.24
C ILE A 93 -4.10 -12.94 0.77
N GLY A 94 -3.73 -14.11 1.27
CA GLY A 94 -2.60 -14.29 2.17
C GLY A 94 -1.23 -13.96 1.57
N ASN A 95 -1.14 -13.82 0.23
CA ASN A 95 0.07 -13.36 -0.43
C ASN A 95 0.22 -11.83 -0.40
N PHE A 96 -0.87 -11.10 -0.12
CA PHE A 96 -0.89 -9.64 -0.18
C PHE A 96 -0.49 -9.00 1.14
N THR A 97 0.23 -7.90 1.03
CA THR A 97 0.51 -6.93 2.09
C THR A 97 -0.10 -5.60 1.65
N VAL A 98 -0.71 -4.89 2.57
CA VAL A 98 -1.37 -3.60 2.31
C VAL A 98 -0.86 -2.50 3.21
N ILE A 99 -0.91 -1.27 2.71
CA ILE A 99 -0.87 -0.05 3.50
C ILE A 99 -2.30 0.45 3.56
N GLU A 100 -2.84 0.46 4.76
CA GLU A 100 -4.16 0.98 5.08
C GLU A 100 -4.02 2.30 5.81
N HIS A 101 -4.86 3.25 5.49
CA HIS A 101 -5.03 4.47 6.25
C HIS A 101 -6.52 4.73 6.41
N ASP A 102 -6.99 4.74 7.66
CA ASP A 102 -8.39 4.98 8.03
C ASP A 102 -9.39 4.11 7.22
N GLN A 103 -9.13 2.81 7.17
CA GLN A 103 -9.92 1.79 6.45
C GLN A 103 -9.88 1.89 4.91
N VAL A 104 -9.03 2.74 4.36
CA VAL A 104 -8.80 2.85 2.91
C VAL A 104 -7.45 2.26 2.54
N ILE A 105 -7.40 1.44 1.50
CA ILE A 105 -6.15 0.85 1.00
C ILE A 105 -5.45 1.84 0.09
N PHE A 106 -4.28 2.32 0.53
CA PHE A 106 -3.43 3.25 -0.20
C PHE A 106 -2.28 2.57 -0.94
N GLY A 107 -1.93 1.36 -0.55
CA GLY A 107 -0.88 0.60 -1.21
C GLY A 107 -1.07 -0.90 -1.05
N CYS A 108 -0.60 -1.67 -2.02
CA CYS A 108 -0.53 -3.13 -1.91
C CYS A 108 0.67 -3.70 -2.66
N ALA A 109 1.12 -4.88 -2.23
CA ALA A 109 2.07 -5.73 -2.93
C ALA A 109 1.76 -7.20 -2.61
N ALA A 110 2.05 -8.10 -3.55
CA ALA A 110 1.92 -9.53 -3.34
C ALA A 110 3.28 -10.24 -3.39
N MET A 111 3.45 -11.30 -2.60
CA MET A 111 4.62 -12.17 -2.62
C MET A 111 4.21 -13.60 -2.98
N TYR A 112 4.75 -14.12 -4.07
CA TYR A 112 4.57 -15.51 -4.49
C TYR A 112 5.86 -16.28 -4.26
N ALA A 113 5.87 -17.19 -3.32
CA ALA A 113 7.05 -17.96 -2.94
C ALA A 113 7.24 -19.22 -3.82
N PHE A 114 8.49 -19.51 -4.15
CA PHE A 114 8.98 -20.71 -4.81
C PHE A 114 10.01 -21.34 -3.88
N PRO A 115 9.56 -22.11 -2.87
CA PRO A 115 10.44 -22.57 -1.79
C PRO A 115 11.55 -23.50 -2.24
N GLU A 116 11.29 -24.35 -3.24
CA GLU A 116 12.26 -25.32 -3.77
C GLU A 116 13.49 -24.60 -4.37
N GLU A 117 13.28 -23.49 -5.07
CA GLU A 117 14.36 -22.67 -5.63
C GLU A 117 14.83 -21.55 -4.67
N ARG A 118 14.20 -21.46 -3.49
CA ARG A 118 14.41 -20.39 -2.50
C ARG A 118 14.27 -18.99 -3.11
N MET A 119 13.27 -18.83 -3.98
CA MET A 119 12.95 -17.61 -4.69
C MET A 119 11.54 -17.12 -4.37
N ALA A 120 11.31 -15.83 -4.53
CA ALA A 120 9.94 -15.28 -4.52
C ALA A 120 9.77 -14.20 -5.59
N GLU A 121 8.57 -14.09 -6.13
CA GLU A 121 8.15 -12.98 -6.99
C GLU A 121 7.46 -11.93 -6.13
N MET A 122 7.92 -10.69 -6.20
CA MET A 122 7.12 -9.54 -5.79
C MET A 122 6.29 -9.08 -6.97
N ALA A 123 4.98 -9.11 -6.82
CA ALA A 123 4.03 -8.74 -7.86
C ALA A 123 3.00 -7.72 -7.33
N CYS A 124 2.19 -7.18 -8.22
CA CYS A 124 1.06 -6.33 -7.88
C CYS A 124 1.43 -5.13 -6.97
N LEU A 125 2.65 -4.59 -7.12
CA LEU A 125 3.02 -3.37 -6.40
C LEU A 125 2.22 -2.19 -6.96
N ALA A 126 1.36 -1.64 -6.13
CA ALA A 126 0.54 -0.47 -6.43
C ALA A 126 0.50 0.48 -5.24
N VAL A 127 0.55 1.78 -5.51
CA VAL A 127 0.41 2.86 -4.51
C VAL A 127 -0.53 3.90 -5.09
N ASN A 128 -1.46 4.39 -4.29
CA ASN A 128 -2.42 5.41 -4.68
C ASN A 128 -1.67 6.67 -5.17
N PRO A 129 -1.99 7.17 -6.38
CA PRO A 129 -1.31 8.33 -6.95
C PRO A 129 -1.35 9.59 -6.08
N THR A 130 -2.37 9.76 -5.24
CA THR A 130 -2.53 10.95 -4.36
C THR A 130 -1.49 11.00 -3.24
N VAL A 131 -0.93 9.83 -2.86
CA VAL A 131 0.09 9.71 -1.80
C VAL A 131 1.44 9.20 -2.32
N GLN A 132 1.59 9.05 -3.63
CA GLN A 132 2.88 8.71 -4.21
C GLN A 132 3.97 9.70 -3.79
N SER A 133 5.19 9.20 -3.61
CA SER A 133 6.37 9.94 -3.13
C SER A 133 6.48 10.10 -1.61
N GLN A 134 5.58 9.57 -0.82
CA GLN A 134 5.69 9.51 0.65
C GLN A 134 6.50 8.29 1.15
N GLY A 135 6.99 7.44 0.24
CA GLY A 135 7.83 6.29 0.60
C GLY A 135 7.09 4.96 0.68
N ASP A 136 5.78 4.91 0.42
CA ASP A 136 4.97 3.70 0.61
C ASP A 136 5.40 2.52 -0.26
N GLY A 137 5.82 2.76 -1.50
CA GLY A 137 6.40 1.71 -2.34
C GLY A 137 7.65 1.08 -1.72
N GLU A 138 8.49 1.88 -1.07
CA GLU A 138 9.68 1.43 -0.34
C GLU A 138 9.30 0.57 0.87
N ARG A 139 8.32 1.03 1.64
CA ARG A 139 7.82 0.32 2.84
C ARG A 139 7.22 -1.03 2.47
N LEU A 140 6.44 -1.09 1.38
CA LEU A 140 5.92 -2.35 0.84
C LEU A 140 7.06 -3.29 0.42
N LEU A 141 8.07 -2.79 -0.30
CA LEU A 141 9.23 -3.58 -0.68
C LEU A 141 9.95 -4.15 0.55
N GLN A 142 10.26 -3.31 1.53
CA GLN A 142 10.93 -3.74 2.77
C GLN A 142 10.12 -4.81 3.51
N ARG A 143 8.79 -4.68 3.56
CA ARG A 143 7.93 -5.69 4.18
C ARG A 143 7.95 -7.00 3.39
N ILE A 144 7.88 -6.96 2.07
CA ILE A 144 8.01 -8.16 1.22
C ILE A 144 9.39 -8.82 1.39
N GLU A 145 10.47 -8.04 1.44
CA GLU A 145 11.81 -8.58 1.73
C GLU A 145 11.89 -9.25 3.11
N GLN A 146 11.26 -8.66 4.12
CA GLN A 146 11.19 -9.24 5.45
C GLN A 146 10.46 -10.59 5.41
N ARG A 147 9.26 -10.64 4.81
CA ARG A 147 8.49 -11.88 4.64
C ARG A 147 9.30 -12.95 3.89
N ALA A 148 10.01 -12.55 2.83
CA ALA A 148 10.85 -13.46 2.07
C ALA A 148 11.97 -14.05 2.94
N ARG A 149 12.66 -13.24 3.76
CA ARG A 149 13.69 -13.72 4.70
C ARG A 149 13.11 -14.67 5.74
N GLU A 150 11.95 -14.34 6.32
CA GLU A 150 11.23 -15.18 7.29
C GLU A 150 10.84 -16.54 6.69
N ALA A 151 10.51 -16.56 5.39
CA ALA A 151 10.22 -17.79 4.63
C ALA A 151 11.46 -18.53 4.13
N GLY A 152 12.69 -18.10 4.47
CA GLY A 152 13.93 -18.73 4.03
C GLY A 152 14.28 -18.50 2.55
N ILE A 153 13.62 -17.52 1.92
CA ILE A 153 13.86 -17.11 0.54
C ILE A 153 15.18 -16.30 0.48
N THR A 154 16.00 -16.57 -0.53
CA THR A 154 17.30 -15.91 -0.70
C THR A 154 17.35 -15.01 -1.92
N ARG A 155 16.37 -15.11 -2.81
CA ARG A 155 16.31 -14.31 -4.04
C ARG A 155 14.89 -13.79 -4.27
N LEU A 156 14.73 -12.47 -4.35
CA LEU A 156 13.49 -11.80 -4.73
C LEU A 156 13.60 -11.32 -6.17
N PHE A 157 12.58 -11.53 -6.99
CA PHE A 157 12.52 -11.02 -8.35
C PHE A 157 11.19 -10.32 -8.63
N VAL A 158 11.19 -9.50 -9.68
CA VAL A 158 10.02 -8.78 -10.18
C VAL A 158 9.92 -8.90 -11.69
N LEU A 159 8.71 -8.97 -12.22
CA LEU A 159 8.45 -8.92 -13.64
C LEU A 159 7.79 -7.58 -13.97
N THR A 160 8.54 -6.67 -14.57
CA THR A 160 8.04 -5.32 -14.89
C THR A 160 8.50 -4.89 -16.28
N THR A 161 7.63 -4.17 -16.98
CA THR A 161 7.93 -3.54 -18.27
C THR A 161 8.09 -2.03 -18.18
N ARG A 162 7.61 -1.40 -17.11
CA ARG A 162 7.56 0.07 -16.97
C ARG A 162 8.34 0.61 -15.79
N THR A 163 8.46 -0.14 -14.71
CA THR A 163 9.02 0.35 -13.44
C THR A 163 10.41 -0.22 -13.13
N ALA A 164 11.10 -0.83 -14.10
CA ALA A 164 12.43 -1.42 -13.89
C ALA A 164 13.42 -0.46 -13.23
N HIS A 165 13.43 0.81 -13.65
CA HIS A 165 14.31 1.83 -13.10
C HIS A 165 14.13 2.05 -11.59
N TRP A 166 12.89 1.94 -11.10
CA TRP A 166 12.58 2.07 -9.67
C TRP A 166 13.22 0.95 -8.85
N PHE A 167 13.18 -0.29 -9.34
CA PHE A 167 13.78 -1.45 -8.70
C PHE A 167 15.31 -1.45 -8.80
N LEU A 168 15.88 -1.04 -9.95
CA LEU A 168 17.33 -0.93 -10.13
C LEU A 168 17.95 0.04 -9.11
N LYS A 169 17.30 1.15 -8.80
CA LYS A 169 17.74 2.09 -7.74
C LYS A 169 17.74 1.46 -6.34
N ARG A 170 17.11 0.30 -6.15
CA ARG A 170 16.95 -0.42 -4.87
C ARG A 170 17.77 -1.71 -4.80
N GLY A 171 18.78 -1.81 -5.67
CA GLY A 171 19.71 -2.93 -5.65
C GLY A 171 19.28 -4.15 -6.45
N PHE A 172 18.14 -4.10 -7.15
CA PHE A 172 17.81 -5.14 -8.11
C PHE A 172 18.73 -5.03 -9.32
N VAL A 173 18.97 -6.17 -9.97
CA VAL A 173 19.76 -6.26 -11.21
C VAL A 173 18.89 -6.84 -12.32
N MET A 174 19.22 -6.51 -13.55
CA MET A 174 18.56 -7.12 -14.70
C MET A 174 18.87 -8.61 -14.75
N GLY A 175 17.82 -9.42 -14.84
CA GLY A 175 17.90 -10.86 -15.02
C GLY A 175 17.35 -11.30 -16.37
N SER A 176 17.46 -12.57 -16.65
CA SER A 176 16.87 -13.23 -17.84
C SER A 176 15.69 -14.11 -17.44
N VAL A 177 14.90 -14.53 -18.42
CA VAL A 177 13.79 -15.49 -18.21
C VAL A 177 14.34 -16.83 -17.68
N ASP A 178 15.57 -17.17 -18.02
CA ASP A 178 16.21 -18.42 -17.57
C ASP A 178 16.53 -18.43 -16.07
N ASP A 179 16.61 -17.25 -15.45
CA ASP A 179 16.82 -17.09 -14.01
C ASP A 179 15.54 -17.34 -13.19
N LEU A 180 14.37 -17.46 -13.84
CA LEU A 180 13.09 -17.66 -13.17
C LEU A 180 12.92 -19.12 -12.68
N PRO A 181 12.17 -19.33 -11.58
CA PRO A 181 11.73 -20.66 -11.17
C PRO A 181 11.05 -21.40 -12.32
N GLY A 182 11.25 -22.72 -12.40
CA GLY A 182 10.75 -23.53 -13.52
C GLY A 182 9.24 -23.39 -13.72
N SER A 183 8.46 -23.46 -12.65
CA SER A 183 7.00 -23.28 -12.68
C SER A 183 6.60 -21.88 -13.18
N ARG A 184 7.33 -20.84 -12.77
CA ARG A 184 7.05 -19.46 -13.16
C ARG A 184 7.44 -19.18 -14.61
N ARG A 185 8.52 -19.78 -15.09
CA ARG A 185 9.00 -19.68 -16.48
C ARG A 185 7.96 -20.22 -17.47
N ASN A 186 7.29 -21.33 -17.14
CA ASN A 186 6.25 -21.92 -17.95
C ASN A 186 5.01 -21.02 -18.13
N LEU A 187 4.77 -20.13 -17.17
CA LEU A 187 3.68 -19.14 -17.20
C LEU A 187 4.12 -17.77 -17.74
N TYR A 188 5.37 -17.64 -18.20
CA TYR A 188 5.88 -16.35 -18.69
C TYR A 188 5.19 -15.92 -19.97
N ASN A 189 4.63 -14.72 -19.96
CA ASN A 189 3.95 -14.17 -21.12
C ASN A 189 4.93 -13.37 -22.02
N TRP A 190 5.40 -13.98 -23.08
CA TRP A 190 6.32 -13.41 -24.05
C TRP A 190 5.77 -12.20 -24.82
N GLN A 191 4.45 -12.00 -24.85
CA GLN A 191 3.81 -10.88 -25.56
C GLN A 191 3.90 -9.56 -24.80
N ARG A 192 4.30 -9.58 -23.51
CA ARG A 192 4.41 -8.40 -22.65
C ARG A 192 5.86 -7.87 -22.51
N ARG A 193 6.68 -8.06 -23.53
CA ARG A 193 8.02 -7.50 -23.57
C ARG A 193 8.05 -6.00 -23.83
#